data_f67beb4ccf1a06a0380683d4bbe3ccbb
#
_entry.id   f67beb4ccf1a06a0380683d4bbe3ccbb
#
_cell.length_a   1.000
_cell.length_b   1.000
_cell.length_c   1.000
_cell.angle_alpha   90.00
_cell.angle_beta   90.00
_cell.angle_gamma   90.00
#
_symmetry.space_group_name_H-M   'P 1'
#
loop_
_entity.id
_entity.type
_entity.pdbx_description
1 polymer ?
#
loop_
_entity_poly.entity_id
_entity_poly.type
_entity_poly.pdbx_seq_one_letter_code
_entity_poly.pdbx_strand_id
1 'polypeptide(L)'
;MKLKDDEIILLMSQPNSSEKGLKAMMDTYQSRLYWHVRRLIVQHDIAQDVLQDTFIKAFNNFSQFKKDSQLYTWLYRIATNEALQQLAKLKKMQKTDEDAEYYMQNLVAENAEHDAEEIQILLQKAIQTLPEKQKLVFNIRYYDELPFEEISNILDMSVSTCKTNYHYAKEKIENYIKENYEL
;
A
#
# COMPACT_ATOMS: atom_id res chain seq x y z
N MET A 1 -23.73 -2.22 7.16
CA MET A 1 -23.05 -2.69 8.41
C MET A 1 -21.87 -3.53 7.95
N LYS A 2 -20.63 -3.15 8.29
CA LYS A 2 -19.45 -3.96 7.92
C LYS A 2 -19.44 -5.22 8.78
N LEU A 3 -19.25 -6.38 8.14
CA LEU A 3 -19.11 -7.65 8.83
C LEU A 3 -17.75 -7.74 9.55
N LYS A 4 -17.70 -8.55 10.62
CA LYS A 4 -16.44 -8.87 11.30
C LYS A 4 -15.65 -9.90 10.47
N ASP A 5 -14.34 -9.96 10.67
CA ASP A 5 -13.45 -10.87 9.95
C ASP A 5 -13.89 -12.33 10.02
N ASP A 6 -14.31 -12.80 11.21
CA ASP A 6 -14.76 -14.17 11.39
C ASP A 6 -16.01 -14.49 10.54
N GLU A 7 -16.91 -13.52 10.38
CA GLU A 7 -18.11 -13.67 9.55
C GLU A 7 -17.74 -13.70 8.06
N ILE A 8 -16.81 -12.84 7.62
CA ILE A 8 -16.28 -12.83 6.26
C ILE A 8 -15.60 -14.17 5.95
N ILE A 9 -14.73 -14.63 6.85
CA ILE A 9 -14.02 -15.91 6.73
C ILE A 9 -15.00 -17.08 6.64
N LEU A 10 -16.04 -17.08 7.46
CA LEU A 10 -17.07 -18.12 7.44
C LEU A 10 -17.78 -18.15 6.08
N LEU A 11 -18.22 -16.99 5.58
CA LEU A 11 -18.90 -16.89 4.28
C LEU A 11 -17.99 -17.33 3.13
N MET A 12 -16.72 -16.91 3.14
CA MET A 12 -15.74 -17.28 2.12
C MET A 12 -15.41 -18.78 2.11
N SER A 13 -15.52 -19.46 3.28
CA SER A 13 -15.20 -20.89 3.41
C SER A 13 -16.33 -21.80 2.91
N GLN A 14 -17.50 -21.28 2.61
CA GLN A 14 -18.66 -22.04 2.18
C GLN A 14 -18.95 -21.82 0.69
N PRO A 15 -19.01 -22.87 -0.15
CA PRO A 15 -19.21 -22.73 -1.61
C PRO A 15 -20.45 -21.91 -2.00
N ASN A 16 -21.55 -22.07 -1.25
CA ASN A 16 -22.82 -21.41 -1.58
C ASN A 16 -22.91 -19.95 -1.10
N SER A 17 -21.90 -19.46 -0.36
CA SER A 17 -21.87 -18.09 0.20
C SER A 17 -20.58 -17.34 -0.08
N SER A 18 -19.65 -17.95 -0.82
CA SER A 18 -18.33 -17.35 -1.11
C SER A 18 -18.42 -16.01 -1.85
N GLU A 19 -19.38 -15.85 -2.76
CA GLU A 19 -19.62 -14.55 -3.43
C GLU A 19 -20.10 -13.47 -2.45
N LYS A 20 -20.95 -13.83 -1.48
CA LYS A 20 -21.37 -12.91 -0.42
C LYS A 20 -20.20 -12.57 0.49
N GLY A 21 -19.32 -13.54 0.76
CA GLY A 21 -18.08 -13.35 1.50
C GLY A 21 -17.14 -12.40 0.79
N LEU A 22 -16.94 -12.56 -0.53
CA LEU A 22 -16.15 -11.64 -1.35
C LEU A 22 -16.71 -10.21 -1.30
N LYS A 23 -18.01 -10.05 -1.50
CA LYS A 23 -18.65 -8.73 -1.42
C LYS A 23 -18.42 -8.09 -0.05
N ALA A 24 -18.61 -8.83 1.03
CA ALA A 24 -18.39 -8.32 2.40
C ALA A 24 -16.91 -7.95 2.64
N MET A 25 -15.97 -8.73 2.09
CA MET A 25 -14.54 -8.44 2.13
C MET A 25 -14.21 -7.16 1.37
N MET A 26 -14.76 -6.98 0.17
CA MET A 26 -14.61 -5.74 -0.62
C MET A 26 -15.20 -4.55 0.14
N ASP A 27 -16.44 -4.62 0.62
CA ASP A 27 -17.11 -3.55 1.36
C ASP A 27 -16.33 -3.12 2.62
N THR A 28 -15.58 -4.06 3.22
CA THR A 28 -14.81 -3.81 4.44
C THR A 28 -13.44 -3.21 4.14
N TYR A 29 -12.72 -3.73 3.12
CA TYR A 29 -11.30 -3.47 2.94
C TYR A 29 -10.93 -2.65 1.70
N GLN A 30 -11.84 -2.49 0.70
CA GLN A 30 -11.48 -1.85 -0.57
C GLN A 30 -10.91 -0.44 -0.39
N SER A 31 -11.50 0.40 0.43
CA SER A 31 -11.02 1.78 0.63
C SER A 31 -9.62 1.81 1.22
N ARG A 32 -9.38 1.00 2.25
CA ARG A 32 -8.08 0.94 2.93
C ARG A 32 -6.99 0.36 2.03
N LEU A 33 -7.29 -0.72 1.31
CA LEU A 33 -6.36 -1.33 0.34
C LEU A 33 -6.11 -0.41 -0.86
N TYR A 34 -7.15 0.30 -1.34
CA TYR A 34 -7.00 1.28 -2.41
C TYR A 34 -5.97 2.34 -2.04
N TRP A 35 -6.08 2.97 -0.88
CA TRP A 35 -5.13 3.99 -0.46
C TRP A 35 -3.72 3.43 -0.20
N HIS A 36 -3.62 2.20 0.29
CA HIS A 36 -2.34 1.51 0.39
C HIS A 36 -1.67 1.33 -0.98
N VAL A 37 -2.41 0.79 -1.97
CA VAL A 37 -1.91 0.62 -3.33
C VAL A 37 -1.62 1.97 -3.99
N ARG A 38 -2.48 2.97 -3.78
CA ARG A 38 -2.36 4.32 -4.36
C ARG A 38 -1.09 5.06 -3.92
N ARG A 39 -0.61 4.82 -2.70
CA ARG A 39 0.67 5.36 -2.21
C ARG A 39 1.89 4.70 -2.88
N LEU A 40 1.72 3.52 -3.45
CA LEU A 40 2.77 2.82 -4.19
C LEU A 40 2.69 3.13 -5.68
N ILE A 41 1.47 3.18 -6.23
CA ILE A 41 1.17 3.41 -7.64
C ILE A 41 0.45 4.74 -7.80
N VAL A 42 1.11 5.68 -8.45
CA VAL A 42 0.63 7.06 -8.62
C VAL A 42 -0.62 7.15 -9.51
N GLN A 43 -0.72 6.31 -10.53
CA GLN A 43 -1.81 6.36 -11.50
C GLN A 43 -3.06 5.71 -10.93
N HIS A 44 -4.16 6.51 -10.89
CA HIS A 44 -5.45 6.07 -10.38
C HIS A 44 -5.95 4.78 -11.03
N ASP A 45 -5.99 4.76 -12.36
CA ASP A 45 -6.52 3.62 -13.11
C ASP A 45 -5.73 2.34 -12.85
N ILE A 46 -4.39 2.44 -12.84
CA ILE A 46 -3.52 1.30 -12.54
C ILE A 46 -3.69 0.84 -11.10
N ALA A 47 -3.87 1.77 -10.16
CA ALA A 47 -4.11 1.40 -8.76
C ALA A 47 -5.47 0.68 -8.59
N GLN A 48 -6.49 1.07 -9.35
CA GLN A 48 -7.77 0.37 -9.37
C GLN A 48 -7.66 -1.04 -9.96
N ASP A 49 -6.91 -1.21 -11.05
CA ASP A 49 -6.66 -2.52 -11.65
C ASP A 49 -5.94 -3.45 -10.65
N VAL A 50 -4.90 -2.95 -9.98
CA VAL A 50 -4.18 -3.71 -8.94
C VAL A 50 -5.09 -4.07 -7.78
N LEU A 51 -5.98 -3.19 -7.36
CA LEU A 51 -6.95 -3.48 -6.31
C LEU A 51 -7.92 -4.57 -6.73
N GLN A 52 -8.42 -4.53 -7.96
CA GLN A 52 -9.30 -5.55 -8.53
C GLN A 52 -8.58 -6.90 -8.59
N ASP A 53 -7.36 -6.96 -9.13
CA ASP A 53 -6.53 -8.16 -9.17
C ASP A 53 -6.27 -8.73 -7.77
N THR A 54 -6.09 -7.85 -6.77
CA THR A 54 -5.93 -8.24 -5.36
C THR A 54 -7.14 -9.03 -4.87
N PHE A 55 -8.36 -8.54 -5.10
CA PHE A 55 -9.58 -9.23 -4.66
C PHE A 55 -9.84 -10.52 -5.45
N ILE A 56 -9.55 -10.54 -6.75
CA ILE A 56 -9.64 -11.76 -7.58
C ILE A 56 -8.67 -12.82 -7.03
N LYS A 57 -7.41 -12.46 -6.75
CA LYS A 57 -6.41 -13.37 -6.18
C LYS A 57 -6.79 -13.82 -4.77
N ALA A 58 -7.31 -12.92 -3.94
CA ALA A 58 -7.80 -13.27 -2.61
C ALA A 58 -8.94 -14.27 -2.68
N PHE A 59 -9.88 -14.09 -3.60
CA PHE A 59 -10.99 -15.02 -3.79
C PHE A 59 -10.50 -16.40 -4.24
N ASN A 60 -9.69 -16.43 -5.29
CA ASN A 60 -9.21 -17.68 -5.87
C ASN A 60 -8.29 -18.48 -4.93
N ASN A 61 -7.54 -17.79 -4.06
CA ASN A 61 -6.58 -18.40 -3.15
C ASN A 61 -7.06 -18.44 -1.70
N PHE A 62 -8.35 -18.19 -1.44
CA PHE A 62 -8.85 -18.12 -0.06
C PHE A 62 -8.65 -19.43 0.72
N SER A 63 -8.66 -20.59 0.04
CA SER A 63 -8.34 -21.88 0.65
C SER A 63 -6.91 -21.97 1.24
N GLN A 64 -6.00 -21.08 0.81
CA GLN A 64 -4.63 -20.99 1.33
C GLN A 64 -4.51 -20.08 2.56
N PHE A 65 -5.58 -19.36 2.91
CA PHE A 65 -5.61 -18.54 4.11
C PHE A 65 -5.69 -19.43 5.36
N LYS A 66 -4.57 -19.58 6.07
CA LYS A 66 -4.41 -20.53 7.19
C LYS A 66 -4.88 -20.00 8.54
N LYS A 67 -5.37 -18.75 8.62
CA LYS A 67 -5.75 -18.06 9.88
C LYS A 67 -4.62 -17.91 10.90
N ASP A 68 -3.38 -18.01 10.46
CA ASP A 68 -2.17 -17.75 11.23
C ASP A 68 -1.81 -16.25 11.28
N SER A 69 -2.53 -15.43 10.51
CA SER A 69 -2.49 -13.98 10.51
C SER A 69 -3.90 -13.38 10.46
N GLN A 70 -4.04 -12.09 10.72
CA GLN A 70 -5.29 -11.38 10.52
C GLN A 70 -5.66 -11.35 9.03
N LEU A 71 -6.96 -11.32 8.72
CA LEU A 71 -7.44 -11.28 7.33
C LEU A 71 -6.88 -10.06 6.57
N TYR A 72 -6.84 -8.89 7.22
CA TYR A 72 -6.27 -7.70 6.60
C TYR A 72 -4.78 -7.85 6.28
N THR A 73 -3.98 -8.48 7.15
CA THR A 73 -2.56 -8.70 6.93
C THR A 73 -2.32 -9.54 5.67
N TRP A 74 -3.11 -10.59 5.50
CA TRP A 74 -3.06 -11.44 4.32
C TRP A 74 -3.46 -10.67 3.05
N LEU A 75 -4.52 -9.85 3.11
CA LEU A 75 -4.94 -9.01 1.99
C LEU A 75 -3.89 -7.94 1.64
N TYR A 76 -3.29 -7.29 2.65
CA TYR A 76 -2.21 -6.32 2.45
C TYR A 76 -1.00 -6.96 1.76
N ARG A 77 -0.64 -8.20 2.15
CA ARG A 77 0.44 -8.95 1.51
C ARG A 77 0.15 -9.19 0.01
N ILE A 78 -1.07 -9.59 -0.33
CA ILE A 78 -1.47 -9.76 -1.73
C ILE A 78 -1.40 -8.42 -2.47
N ALA A 79 -2.01 -7.36 -1.93
CA ALA A 79 -2.05 -6.04 -2.55
C ALA A 79 -0.65 -5.45 -2.77
N THR A 80 0.24 -5.57 -1.78
CA THR A 80 1.63 -5.12 -1.88
C THR A 80 2.38 -5.87 -2.99
N ASN A 81 2.23 -7.20 -3.05
CA ASN A 81 2.89 -8.00 -4.08
C ASN A 81 2.40 -7.64 -5.49
N GLU A 82 1.08 -7.44 -5.67
CA GLU A 82 0.52 -7.00 -6.95
C GLU A 82 1.03 -5.61 -7.35
N ALA A 83 1.04 -4.67 -6.39
CA ALA A 83 1.57 -3.33 -6.63
C ALA A 83 3.05 -3.36 -7.04
N LEU A 84 3.89 -4.14 -6.35
CA LEU A 84 5.31 -4.29 -6.68
C LEU A 84 5.53 -4.94 -8.06
N GLN A 85 4.74 -5.96 -8.41
CA GLN A 85 4.81 -6.56 -9.74
C GLN A 85 4.43 -5.56 -10.83
N GLN A 86 3.40 -4.76 -10.60
CA GLN A 86 2.97 -3.73 -11.54
C GLN A 86 4.01 -2.62 -11.69
N LEU A 87 4.59 -2.15 -10.57
CA LEU A 87 5.70 -1.19 -10.60
C LEU A 87 6.90 -1.71 -11.39
N ALA A 88 7.26 -2.98 -11.23
CA ALA A 88 8.35 -3.59 -11.99
C ALA A 88 8.06 -3.62 -13.50
N LYS A 89 6.79 -3.85 -13.90
CA LYS A 89 6.37 -3.79 -15.31
C LYS A 89 6.45 -2.35 -15.83
N LEU A 90 5.93 -1.39 -15.08
CA LEU A 90 5.97 0.03 -15.47
C LEU A 90 7.40 0.54 -15.65
N LYS A 91 8.31 0.23 -14.72
CA LYS A 91 9.74 0.58 -14.83
C LYS A 91 10.40 0.01 -16.09
N LYS A 92 10.00 -1.21 -16.52
CA LYS A 92 10.52 -1.80 -17.78
C LYS A 92 9.98 -1.12 -19.05
N MET A 93 8.78 -0.52 -18.96
CA MET A 93 8.14 0.17 -20.08
C MET A 93 8.57 1.62 -20.21
N GLN A 94 9.00 2.26 -19.12
CA GLN A 94 9.50 3.63 -19.10
C GLN A 94 10.89 3.68 -19.73
N LYS A 95 11.02 4.40 -20.86
CA LYS A 95 12.27 4.49 -21.64
C LYS A 95 13.06 5.77 -21.39
N THR A 96 12.52 6.76 -20.66
CA THR A 96 13.16 8.06 -20.46
C THR A 96 12.97 8.63 -19.06
N ASP A 97 13.93 9.45 -18.59
CA ASP A 97 13.87 10.14 -17.29
C ASP A 97 12.72 11.17 -17.23
N GLU A 98 12.28 11.71 -18.37
CA GLU A 98 11.16 12.65 -18.49
C GLU A 98 9.84 12.03 -18.05
N ASP A 99 9.62 10.75 -18.31
CA ASP A 99 8.42 10.03 -17.85
C ASP A 99 8.39 9.93 -16.32
N ALA A 100 9.52 9.76 -15.67
CA ALA A 100 9.63 9.67 -14.22
C ALA A 100 9.32 11.02 -13.54
N GLU A 101 9.78 12.14 -14.13
CA GLU A 101 9.51 13.48 -13.60
C GLU A 101 8.04 13.90 -13.78
N TYR A 102 7.44 13.60 -14.93
CA TYR A 102 6.00 13.77 -15.15
C TYR A 102 5.15 12.97 -14.15
N TYR A 103 5.57 11.75 -13.83
CA TYR A 103 4.97 10.92 -12.79
C TYR A 103 5.00 11.57 -11.42
N MET A 104 6.15 12.14 -11.05
CA MET A 104 6.35 12.79 -9.75
C MET A 104 5.49 14.03 -9.60
N GLN A 105 5.37 14.85 -10.66
CA GLN A 105 4.55 16.06 -10.67
C GLN A 105 3.06 15.74 -10.52
N ASN A 106 2.57 14.70 -11.20
CA ASN A 106 1.16 14.28 -11.07
C ASN A 106 0.85 13.68 -9.71
N LEU A 107 1.78 13.00 -9.06
CA LEU A 107 1.61 12.47 -7.69
C LEU A 107 1.37 13.59 -6.68
N VAL A 108 2.10 14.69 -6.82
CA VAL A 108 1.93 15.87 -5.97
C VAL A 108 0.60 16.58 -6.31
N ALA A 109 0.25 16.71 -7.58
CA ALA A 109 -0.96 17.42 -8.02
C ALA A 109 -2.26 16.68 -7.63
N GLU A 110 -2.31 15.35 -7.78
CA GLU A 110 -3.50 14.56 -7.44
C GLU A 110 -3.70 14.36 -5.92
N ASN A 111 -2.62 14.40 -5.13
CA ASN A 111 -2.72 14.35 -3.67
C ASN A 111 -2.92 15.74 -3.03
N ALA A 112 -2.83 16.81 -3.81
CA ALA A 112 -3.09 18.19 -3.40
C ALA A 112 -4.58 18.57 -3.54
N GLU A 113 -5.50 17.72 -3.12
CA GLU A 113 -6.89 18.14 -2.93
C GLU A 113 -6.95 19.13 -1.76
N HIS A 114 -7.11 20.39 -2.12
CA HIS A 114 -7.48 21.55 -1.30
C HIS A 114 -6.66 21.78 -0.01
N ASP A 115 -5.88 22.85 0.00
CA ASP A 115 -5.18 23.41 1.16
C ASP A 115 -4.14 22.49 1.86
N ALA A 116 -3.44 21.64 1.08
CA ALA A 116 -2.27 20.94 1.62
C ALA A 116 -1.19 21.98 1.97
N GLU A 117 -0.90 22.15 3.26
CA GLU A 117 0.22 22.96 3.72
C GLU A 117 1.50 22.54 2.96
N GLU A 118 2.35 23.47 2.61
CA GLU A 118 3.62 23.25 1.87
C GLU A 118 4.43 22.09 2.43
N ILE A 119 4.41 21.90 3.75
CA ILE A 119 5.06 20.81 4.44
C ILE A 119 4.52 19.41 4.04
N GLN A 120 3.22 19.30 3.70
CA GLN A 120 2.65 18.03 3.23
C GLN A 120 3.13 17.67 1.82
N ILE A 121 3.29 18.67 0.97
CA ILE A 121 3.88 18.50 -0.37
C ILE A 121 5.34 18.06 -0.24
N LEU A 122 6.11 18.68 0.64
CA LEU A 122 7.49 18.31 0.92
C LEU A 122 7.60 16.89 1.47
N LEU A 123 6.70 16.50 2.38
CA LEU A 123 6.63 15.14 2.91
C LEU A 123 6.41 14.11 1.78
N GLN A 124 5.46 14.37 0.87
CA GLN A 124 5.19 13.47 -0.26
C GLN A 124 6.41 13.37 -1.19
N LYS A 125 7.05 14.48 -1.50
CA LYS A 125 8.30 14.50 -2.28
C LYS A 125 9.41 13.70 -1.60
N ALA A 126 9.62 13.92 -0.30
CA ALA A 126 10.61 13.20 0.49
C ALA A 126 10.37 11.68 0.47
N ILE A 127 9.13 11.24 0.65
CA ILE A 127 8.76 9.81 0.60
C ILE A 127 9.12 9.20 -0.76
N GLN A 128 8.96 9.94 -1.87
CA GLN A 128 9.29 9.42 -3.20
C GLN A 128 10.79 9.20 -3.40
N THR A 129 11.65 9.94 -2.71
CA THR A 129 13.12 9.77 -2.77
C THR A 129 13.62 8.52 -2.02
N LEU A 130 12.78 7.91 -1.18
CA LEU A 130 13.17 6.76 -0.38
C LEU A 130 13.43 5.51 -1.23
N PRO A 131 14.43 4.69 -0.85
CA PRO A 131 14.56 3.33 -1.36
C PRO A 131 13.27 2.53 -1.14
N GLU A 132 12.95 1.62 -2.06
CA GLU A 132 11.69 0.89 -2.10
C GLU A 132 11.30 0.25 -0.75
N LYS A 133 12.22 -0.45 -0.09
CA LYS A 133 11.96 -1.09 1.21
C LYS A 133 11.68 -0.08 2.32
N GLN A 134 12.38 1.04 2.35
CA GLN A 134 12.15 2.11 3.31
C GLN A 134 10.79 2.77 3.07
N LYS A 135 10.44 3.05 1.81
CA LYS A 135 9.14 3.59 1.40
C LYS A 135 7.98 2.68 1.82
N LEU A 136 8.08 1.37 1.54
CA LEU A 136 7.05 0.38 1.92
C LEU A 136 6.81 0.37 3.43
N VAL A 137 7.88 0.21 4.20
CA VAL A 137 7.76 0.17 5.66
C VAL A 137 7.22 1.48 6.21
N PHE A 138 7.70 2.62 5.70
CA PHE A 138 7.25 3.94 6.13
C PHE A 138 5.75 4.13 5.86
N ASN A 139 5.30 3.85 4.63
CA ASN A 139 3.89 4.02 4.24
C ASN A 139 2.95 3.18 5.11
N ILE A 140 3.27 1.89 5.31
CA ILE A 140 2.43 1.00 6.11
C ILE A 140 2.42 1.42 7.58
N ARG A 141 3.57 1.85 8.13
CA ARG A 141 3.66 2.28 9.53
C ARG A 141 3.00 3.62 9.78
N TYR A 142 3.21 4.59 8.87
CA TYR A 142 2.78 5.98 9.06
C TYR A 142 1.31 6.19 8.71
N TYR A 143 0.86 5.68 7.55
CA TYR A 143 -0.51 5.91 7.08
C TYR A 143 -1.51 4.83 7.50
N ASP A 144 -1.06 3.57 7.55
CA ASP A 144 -1.93 2.45 7.90
C ASP A 144 -1.82 2.10 9.39
N GLU A 145 -0.85 2.71 10.12
CA GLU A 145 -0.63 2.60 11.56
C GLU A 145 -0.39 1.16 12.05
N LEU A 146 0.04 0.26 11.15
CA LEU A 146 0.24 -1.14 11.51
C LEU A 146 1.47 -1.34 12.41
N PRO A 147 1.43 -2.26 13.38
CA PRO A 147 2.59 -2.61 14.20
C PRO A 147 3.66 -3.31 13.37
N PHE A 148 4.93 -3.24 13.82
CA PHE A 148 6.06 -3.81 13.06
C PHE A 148 5.97 -5.33 12.87
N GLU A 149 5.30 -6.03 13.75
CA GLU A 149 5.01 -7.46 13.66
C GLU A 149 4.13 -7.77 12.44
N GLU A 150 3.11 -6.97 12.19
CA GLU A 150 2.24 -7.09 11.02
C GLU A 150 2.97 -6.68 9.73
N ILE A 151 3.74 -5.59 9.78
CA ILE A 151 4.56 -5.14 8.65
C ILE A 151 5.58 -6.24 8.26
N SER A 152 6.17 -6.90 9.24
CA SER A 152 7.07 -8.04 9.07
C SER A 152 6.39 -9.16 8.28
N ASN A 153 5.16 -9.51 8.64
CA ASN A 153 4.35 -10.53 7.96
C ASN A 153 3.92 -10.11 6.54
N ILE A 154 3.59 -8.82 6.34
CA ILE A 154 3.18 -8.30 5.03
C ILE A 154 4.35 -8.31 4.04
N LEU A 155 5.53 -7.84 4.49
CA LEU A 155 6.69 -7.62 3.64
C LEU A 155 7.70 -8.78 3.61
N ASP A 156 7.46 -9.85 4.38
CA ASP A 156 8.37 -10.99 4.54
C ASP A 156 9.78 -10.55 4.95
N MET A 157 9.85 -9.69 5.97
CA MET A 157 11.08 -9.16 6.56
C MET A 157 11.08 -9.36 8.06
N SER A 158 12.27 -9.40 8.71
CA SER A 158 12.32 -9.45 10.17
C SER A 158 11.77 -8.15 10.79
N VAL A 159 11.19 -8.23 11.98
CA VAL A 159 10.72 -7.07 12.76
C VAL A 159 11.85 -6.05 12.97
N SER A 160 13.07 -6.52 13.24
CA SER A 160 14.26 -5.69 13.38
C SER A 160 14.57 -4.93 12.08
N THR A 161 14.49 -5.62 10.92
CA THR A 161 14.67 -5.00 9.60
C THR A 161 13.62 -3.94 9.33
N CYS A 162 12.35 -4.18 9.69
CA CYS A 162 11.29 -3.19 9.57
C CYS A 162 11.57 -1.94 10.41
N LYS A 163 11.94 -2.12 11.68
CA LYS A 163 12.31 -1.00 12.58
C LYS A 163 13.48 -0.18 12.03
N THR A 164 14.52 -0.84 11.53
CA THR A 164 15.70 -0.19 10.94
C THR A 164 15.32 0.60 9.67
N ASN A 165 14.54 0.01 8.77
CA ASN A 165 14.08 0.70 7.56
C ASN A 165 13.21 1.92 7.88
N TYR A 166 12.33 1.81 8.89
CA TYR A 166 11.51 2.93 9.33
C TYR A 166 12.34 4.07 9.92
N HIS A 167 13.34 3.73 10.73
CA HIS A 167 14.26 4.72 11.30
C HIS A 167 14.99 5.51 10.21
N TYR A 168 15.62 4.82 9.26
CA TYR A 168 16.31 5.48 8.14
C TYR A 168 15.36 6.25 7.23
N ALA A 169 14.14 5.77 7.03
CA ALA A 169 13.13 6.50 6.28
C ALA A 169 12.81 7.84 6.94
N LYS A 170 12.56 7.85 8.25
CA LYS A 170 12.31 9.07 9.02
C LYS A 170 13.48 10.06 8.93
N GLU A 171 14.69 9.60 9.17
CA GLU A 171 15.90 10.42 9.12
C GLU A 171 16.05 11.10 7.74
N LYS A 172 15.86 10.35 6.64
CA LYS A 172 15.92 10.90 5.28
C LYS A 172 14.81 11.91 5.00
N ILE A 173 13.59 11.63 5.45
CA ILE A 173 12.46 12.55 5.30
C ILE A 173 12.72 13.84 6.07
N GLU A 174 13.17 13.76 7.31
CA GLU A 174 13.49 14.92 8.14
C GLU A 174 14.58 15.79 7.51
N ASN A 175 15.64 15.15 6.98
CA ASN A 175 16.73 15.87 6.30
C ASN A 175 16.22 16.53 5.01
N TYR A 176 15.44 15.82 4.19
CA TYR A 176 14.86 16.37 2.96
C TYR A 176 13.99 17.60 3.26
N ILE A 177 13.13 17.52 4.28
CA ILE A 177 12.27 18.65 4.66
C ILE A 177 13.12 19.83 5.15
N LYS A 178 14.13 19.61 6.01
CA LYS A 178 15.03 20.67 6.49
C LYS A 178 15.79 21.39 5.37
N GLU A 179 16.18 20.64 4.33
CA GLU A 179 16.92 21.18 3.19
C GLU A 179 16.04 21.96 2.21
N ASN A 180 14.76 21.66 2.15
CA ASN A 180 13.84 22.20 1.14
C ASN A 180 12.73 23.08 1.72
N TYR A 181 12.61 23.18 3.05
CA TYR A 181 11.67 24.08 3.71
C TYR A 181 12.39 25.40 3.99
N GLU A 182 12.04 26.44 3.24
CA GLU A 182 12.51 27.81 3.51
C GLU A 182 11.70 28.37 4.69
N LEU A 183 12.39 28.67 5.79
CA LEU A 183 11.86 29.39 6.97
C LEU A 183 11.70 30.88 6.66
#